data_4b65a4c9f1813cf3e10409104629f577
#
_entry.id   4b65a4c9f1813cf3e10409104629f577
#
_cell.length_a   1.000
_cell.length_b   1.000
_cell.length_c   1.000
_cell.angle_alpha   90.00
_cell.angle_beta   90.00
_cell.angle_gamma   90.00
#
_symmetry.space_group_name_H-M   'P 1'
#
loop_
_entity.id
_entity.type
_entity.pdbx_description
1 polymer ?
#
loop_
_entity_poly.entity_id
_entity_poly.type
_entity_poly.pdbx_seq_one_letter_code
_entity_poly.pdbx_strand_id
1 'polypeptide(L)'
;KAIYGTRDRSWGVRPVGEQEGGAPGMLNQEPGVYWCWAPIHFKDFCTQFGTFEDRDGNTTQISAHKLPLYDDMSSAPSEIEVETIHSLHHSVNWKQGTRWSTGAKISGVLKNKDKFDLELETIGPIFFCKGIGYQHDEWKHGIWKGEIATGYEVWDLAEVDPGDYTFFHTHQIVKAKLGSEEGFGMLENLVVGRHDPSGFEDFFDGAK
;
A
#
# COMPACT_ATOMS: atom_id res chain seq x y z
N LYS A 1 -7.54 24.87 7.49
CA LYS A 1 -6.47 24.43 6.58
C LYS A 1 -6.96 23.16 5.92
N ALA A 2 -7.08 23.14 4.58
CA ALA A 2 -7.49 21.93 3.85
C ALA A 2 -6.36 20.90 3.92
N ILE A 3 -6.74 19.63 4.10
CA ILE A 3 -5.84 18.48 4.06
C ILE A 3 -6.38 17.58 2.96
N TYR A 4 -5.53 17.20 2.04
CA TYR A 4 -5.86 16.21 1.02
C TYR A 4 -5.68 14.81 1.60
N GLY A 5 -6.54 13.90 1.17
CA GLY A 5 -6.47 12.50 1.55
C GLY A 5 -7.01 11.63 0.43
N THR A 6 -6.68 10.36 0.48
CA THR A 6 -7.18 9.35 -0.45
C THR A 6 -8.20 8.48 0.26
N ARG A 7 -9.29 8.18 -0.43
CA ARG A 7 -10.29 7.22 0.02
C ARG A 7 -10.25 5.99 -0.88
N ASP A 8 -9.86 4.88 -0.32
CA ASP A 8 -10.04 3.58 -0.97
C ASP A 8 -11.48 3.06 -0.75
N ARG A 9 -12.01 2.41 -1.77
CA ARG A 9 -13.27 1.67 -1.70
C ARG A 9 -13.12 0.37 -2.46
N SER A 10 -13.30 -0.71 -1.75
CA SER A 10 -13.27 -2.03 -2.36
C SER A 10 -14.43 -2.89 -1.84
N TRP A 11 -14.96 -3.74 -2.68
CA TRP A 11 -16.03 -4.69 -2.36
C TRP A 11 -15.82 -5.99 -3.12
N GLY A 12 -16.42 -7.06 -2.64
CA GLY A 12 -16.33 -8.40 -3.21
C GLY A 12 -15.79 -9.41 -2.21
N VAL A 13 -15.49 -10.60 -2.71
CA VAL A 13 -14.89 -11.67 -1.92
C VAL A 13 -13.42 -11.34 -1.64
N ARG A 14 -13.04 -11.36 -0.37
CA ARG A 14 -11.66 -11.07 0.03
C ARG A 14 -10.76 -12.29 -0.17
N PRO A 15 -9.47 -12.07 -0.52
CA PRO A 15 -8.54 -13.17 -0.79
C PRO A 15 -8.10 -13.92 0.47
N VAL A 16 -8.24 -13.32 1.64
CA VAL A 16 -7.86 -13.90 2.93
C VAL A 16 -8.98 -13.74 3.95
N GLY A 17 -9.01 -14.59 4.96
CA GLY A 17 -9.98 -14.57 6.05
C GLY A 17 -10.78 -15.86 6.11
N GLU A 18 -11.21 -16.17 7.33
CA GLU A 18 -12.16 -17.25 7.60
C GLU A 18 -13.57 -16.67 7.55
N GLN A 19 -14.47 -17.34 6.89
CA GLN A 19 -15.89 -16.96 6.84
C GLN A 19 -16.15 -15.53 6.32
N GLU A 20 -16.98 -14.78 6.92
CA GLU A 20 -17.55 -13.46 6.63
C GLU A 20 -16.76 -12.46 5.75
N GLY A 21 -16.20 -12.84 4.65
CA GLY A 21 -15.53 -11.92 3.72
C GLY A 21 -14.24 -12.45 3.11
N GLY A 22 -13.79 -13.62 3.55
CA GLY A 22 -12.63 -14.31 2.97
C GLY A 22 -13.03 -15.47 2.07
N ALA A 23 -12.16 -15.82 1.11
CA ALA A 23 -12.32 -17.04 0.33
C ALA A 23 -11.93 -18.25 1.17
N PRO A 24 -12.81 -19.26 1.32
CA PRO A 24 -12.49 -20.47 2.06
C PRO A 24 -11.27 -21.19 1.46
N GLY A 25 -10.34 -21.62 2.31
CA GLY A 25 -9.22 -22.47 1.91
C GLY A 25 -7.98 -21.74 1.37
N MET A 26 -7.97 -20.42 1.29
CA MET A 26 -6.75 -19.70 0.87
C MET A 26 -5.61 -19.79 1.89
N LEU A 27 -5.89 -20.03 3.15
CA LEU A 27 -4.89 -20.27 4.18
C LEU A 27 -4.13 -21.60 4.03
N ASN A 28 -4.64 -22.51 3.18
CA ASN A 28 -3.99 -23.79 2.90
C ASN A 28 -3.00 -23.77 1.72
N GLN A 29 -2.88 -22.64 1.04
CA GLN A 29 -1.84 -22.44 0.03
C GLN A 29 -0.65 -21.75 0.70
N GLU A 30 0.56 -22.08 0.27
CA GLU A 30 1.75 -21.37 0.75
C GLU A 30 1.55 -19.88 0.52
N PRO A 31 1.44 -19.07 1.57
CA PRO A 31 1.18 -17.67 1.41
C PRO A 31 2.38 -16.99 0.77
N GLY A 32 2.14 -16.31 -0.31
CA GLY A 32 3.07 -15.43 -0.96
C GLY A 32 2.24 -14.29 -1.50
N VAL A 33 2.06 -13.25 -0.70
CA VAL A 33 1.34 -12.04 -1.08
C VAL A 33 2.26 -10.87 -0.88
N TYR A 34 2.51 -10.17 -1.96
CA TYR A 34 3.08 -8.84 -1.94
C TYR A 34 2.02 -7.84 -2.40
N TRP A 35 1.79 -6.83 -1.57
CA TRP A 35 0.97 -5.68 -1.88
C TRP A 35 1.76 -4.39 -1.62
N CYS A 36 1.70 -3.47 -2.57
CA CYS A 36 2.22 -2.13 -2.42
C CYS A 36 1.22 -1.14 -3.01
N TRP A 37 0.92 -0.08 -2.25
CA TRP A 37 0.06 1.01 -2.70
C TRP A 37 0.62 2.36 -2.28
N ALA A 38 0.61 3.32 -3.20
CA ALA A 38 1.18 4.63 -2.97
C ALA A 38 0.33 5.74 -3.63
N PRO A 39 -0.67 6.25 -2.93
CA PRO A 39 -1.39 7.46 -3.33
C PRO A 39 -0.61 8.71 -2.89
N ILE A 40 -0.24 9.57 -3.83
CA ILE A 40 0.56 10.77 -3.58
C ILE A 40 -0.14 12.00 -4.11
N HIS A 41 -0.18 13.05 -3.32
CA HIS A 41 -0.70 14.37 -3.68
C HIS A 41 0.44 15.36 -3.88
N PHE A 42 0.48 15.94 -5.06
CA PHE A 42 1.33 17.07 -5.42
C PHE A 42 0.49 18.37 -5.40
N LYS A 43 1.09 19.49 -5.73
CA LYS A 43 0.40 20.78 -5.72
C LYS A 43 -0.78 20.82 -6.69
N ASP A 44 -0.59 20.34 -7.92
CA ASP A 44 -1.55 20.51 -9.01
C ASP A 44 -2.09 19.18 -9.58
N PHE A 45 -1.64 18.04 -9.06
CA PHE A 45 -2.06 16.70 -9.46
C PHE A 45 -1.85 15.70 -8.34
N CYS A 46 -2.41 14.51 -8.51
CA CYS A 46 -2.07 13.36 -7.68
C CYS A 46 -1.60 12.18 -8.54
N THR A 47 -0.87 11.26 -7.92
CA THR A 47 -0.52 9.97 -8.52
C THR A 47 -1.02 8.85 -7.67
N GLN A 48 -1.34 7.75 -8.29
CA GLN A 48 -1.69 6.52 -7.62
C GLN A 48 -0.91 5.38 -8.25
N PHE A 49 -0.31 4.55 -7.43
CA PHE A 49 0.36 3.32 -7.80
C PHE A 49 -0.17 2.20 -6.92
N GLY A 50 -0.39 1.02 -7.50
CA GLY A 50 -0.77 -0.17 -6.76
C GLY A 50 -0.34 -1.43 -7.51
N THR A 51 0.20 -2.41 -6.78
CA THR A 51 0.60 -3.70 -7.36
C THR A 51 0.38 -4.85 -6.41
N PHE A 52 -0.01 -6.00 -6.98
CA PHE A 52 0.06 -7.31 -6.36
C PHE A 52 1.07 -8.18 -7.09
N GLU A 53 1.88 -8.89 -6.34
CA GLU A 53 2.86 -9.84 -6.86
C GLU A 53 2.76 -11.18 -6.12
N ASP A 54 3.17 -12.24 -6.81
CA ASP A 54 3.40 -13.53 -6.18
C ASP A 54 4.79 -13.58 -5.52
N ARG A 55 5.10 -14.70 -4.89
CA ARG A 55 6.37 -14.92 -4.18
C ARG A 55 7.62 -14.79 -5.04
N ASP A 56 7.50 -15.05 -6.34
CA ASP A 56 8.63 -15.01 -7.29
C ASP A 56 8.77 -13.61 -7.93
N GLY A 57 7.87 -12.65 -7.55
CA GLY A 57 7.83 -11.30 -8.08
C GLY A 57 7.06 -11.15 -9.40
N ASN A 58 6.30 -12.18 -9.79
CA ASN A 58 5.44 -12.05 -10.96
C ASN A 58 4.24 -11.18 -10.60
N THR A 59 4.08 -10.10 -11.33
CA THR A 59 2.96 -9.17 -11.13
C THR A 59 1.65 -9.83 -11.56
N THR A 60 0.70 -9.93 -10.62
CA THR A 60 -0.67 -10.40 -10.89
C THR A 60 -1.60 -9.24 -11.17
N GLN A 61 -1.33 -8.08 -10.61
CA GLN A 61 -2.03 -6.84 -10.87
C GLN A 61 -1.08 -5.67 -10.67
N ILE A 62 -1.07 -4.71 -11.60
CA ILE A 62 -0.34 -3.46 -11.47
C ILE A 62 -1.11 -2.32 -12.12
N SER A 63 -1.15 -1.17 -11.48
CA SER A 63 -1.72 0.04 -12.04
C SER A 63 -1.00 1.27 -11.53
N ALA A 64 -0.83 2.26 -12.40
CA ALA A 64 -0.40 3.59 -11.99
C ALA A 64 -1.05 4.66 -12.86
N HIS A 65 -1.47 5.73 -12.21
CA HIS A 65 -2.17 6.83 -12.84
C HIS A 65 -1.69 8.16 -12.31
N LYS A 66 -1.67 9.16 -13.19
CA LYS A 66 -1.58 10.56 -12.82
C LYS A 66 -2.94 11.20 -13.08
N LEU A 67 -3.46 11.91 -12.08
CA LEU A 67 -4.79 12.48 -12.08
C LEU A 67 -4.73 13.97 -11.75
N PRO A 68 -5.54 14.83 -12.39
CA PRO A 68 -5.66 16.22 -12.00
C PRO A 68 -6.31 16.35 -10.62
N LEU A 69 -6.04 17.44 -9.92
CA LEU A 69 -6.79 17.84 -8.73
C LEU A 69 -8.04 18.61 -9.15
N TYR A 70 -9.05 18.57 -8.31
CA TYR A 70 -10.33 19.27 -8.51
C TYR A 70 -10.50 20.34 -7.46
N ASP A 71 -11.02 21.50 -7.90
CA ASP A 71 -11.37 22.58 -7.01
C ASP A 71 -12.68 22.30 -6.23
N ASP A 72 -13.52 21.42 -6.75
CA ASP A 72 -14.81 21.06 -6.18
C ASP A 72 -14.99 19.54 -6.14
N MET A 73 -15.39 19.04 -4.96
CA MET A 73 -15.68 17.61 -4.75
C MET A 73 -16.84 17.07 -5.59
N SER A 74 -17.67 17.92 -6.16
CA SER A 74 -18.72 17.52 -7.11
C SER A 74 -18.22 17.32 -8.54
N SER A 75 -17.00 17.77 -8.84
CA SER A 75 -16.38 17.61 -10.14
C SER A 75 -15.70 16.24 -10.20
N ALA A 76 -16.20 15.34 -11.04
CA ALA A 76 -15.51 14.08 -11.33
C ALA A 76 -14.57 14.26 -12.53
N PRO A 77 -13.40 13.61 -12.54
CA PRO A 77 -12.54 13.62 -13.72
C PRO A 77 -13.27 12.99 -14.90
N SER A 78 -13.06 13.54 -16.06
CA SER A 78 -13.32 12.76 -17.26
C SER A 78 -12.23 11.68 -17.39
N GLU A 79 -12.55 10.51 -17.94
CA GLU A 79 -11.57 9.44 -18.17
C GLU A 79 -10.39 9.92 -19.05
N ILE A 80 -10.58 10.98 -19.85
CA ILE A 80 -9.56 11.59 -20.70
C ILE A 80 -8.48 12.30 -19.90
N GLU A 81 -8.79 12.77 -18.70
CA GLU A 81 -7.86 13.51 -17.85
C GLU A 81 -7.00 12.57 -16.97
N VAL A 82 -7.33 11.29 -16.92
CA VAL A 82 -6.55 10.27 -16.23
C VAL A 82 -5.43 9.78 -17.14
N GLU A 83 -4.19 10.04 -16.77
CA GLU A 83 -3.03 9.57 -17.52
C GLU A 83 -2.50 8.28 -16.92
N THR A 84 -2.55 7.19 -17.69
CA THR A 84 -1.97 5.91 -17.29
C THR A 84 -0.45 5.94 -17.45
N ILE A 85 0.26 5.44 -16.45
CA ILE A 85 1.71 5.28 -16.47
C ILE A 85 2.02 3.84 -16.89
N HIS A 86 2.89 3.68 -17.87
CA HIS A 86 3.24 2.40 -18.49
C HIS A 86 4.65 1.96 -18.12
N SER A 87 4.99 0.71 -18.44
CA SER A 87 6.34 0.12 -18.22
C SER A 87 6.80 0.29 -16.77
N LEU A 88 5.94 -0.07 -15.86
CA LEU A 88 6.13 0.15 -14.42
C LEU A 88 7.20 -0.78 -13.86
N HIS A 89 8.08 -0.19 -13.05
CA HIS A 89 9.02 -0.89 -12.17
C HIS A 89 8.97 -0.24 -10.81
N HIS A 90 9.13 -1.02 -9.77
CA HIS A 90 9.20 -0.51 -8.40
C HIS A 90 10.24 -1.25 -7.57
N SER A 91 10.67 -0.60 -6.50
CA SER A 91 11.47 -1.22 -5.45
C SER A 91 11.13 -0.56 -4.12
N VAL A 92 11.09 -1.34 -3.05
CA VAL A 92 10.86 -0.86 -1.69
C VAL A 92 12.14 -1.02 -0.89
N ASN A 93 12.48 0.00 -0.11
CA ASN A 93 13.55 -0.06 0.87
C ASN A 93 12.96 -0.50 2.21
N TRP A 94 13.57 -1.50 2.83
CA TRP A 94 13.09 -2.09 4.07
C TRP A 94 13.97 -1.71 5.25
N LYS A 95 13.37 -1.54 6.41
CA LYS A 95 14.11 -1.42 7.68
C LYS A 95 14.67 -2.78 8.04
N GLN A 96 15.98 -2.84 8.30
CA GLN A 96 16.68 -4.09 8.65
C GLN A 96 15.98 -4.85 9.78
N GLY A 97 15.87 -6.16 9.62
CA GLY A 97 15.21 -7.05 10.57
C GLY A 97 13.69 -6.99 10.58
N THR A 98 13.07 -6.25 9.66
CA THR A 98 11.61 -6.07 9.62
C THR A 98 11.07 -6.18 8.20
N ARG A 99 9.73 -6.16 8.07
CA ARG A 99 9.00 -5.96 6.80
C ARG A 99 8.40 -4.55 6.70
N TRP A 100 9.01 -3.60 7.37
CA TRP A 100 8.56 -2.21 7.38
C TRP A 100 9.35 -1.39 6.36
N SER A 101 8.63 -0.75 5.45
CA SER A 101 9.27 0.10 4.43
C SER A 101 9.88 1.35 5.04
N THR A 102 10.97 1.84 4.44
CA THR A 102 11.58 3.15 4.74
C THR A 102 11.51 4.10 3.55
N GLY A 103 11.01 3.62 2.44
CA GLY A 103 10.83 4.38 1.22
C GLY A 103 10.62 3.44 0.03
N ALA A 104 10.39 4.02 -1.13
CA ALA A 104 10.24 3.28 -2.38
C ALA A 104 10.68 4.12 -3.58
N LYS A 105 10.97 3.44 -4.68
CA LYS A 105 11.11 4.05 -6.01
C LYS A 105 10.12 3.39 -6.94
N ILE A 106 9.41 4.22 -7.70
CA ILE A 106 8.45 3.77 -8.71
C ILE A 106 8.80 4.49 -9.99
N SER A 107 9.09 3.75 -11.05
CA SER A 107 9.43 4.32 -12.35
C SER A 107 8.51 3.80 -13.44
N GLY A 108 8.38 4.58 -14.50
CA GLY A 108 7.56 4.24 -15.64
C GLY A 108 7.67 5.26 -16.75
N VAL A 109 6.73 5.21 -17.67
CA VAL A 109 6.67 6.08 -18.84
C VAL A 109 5.27 6.66 -19.00
N LEU A 110 5.17 7.96 -19.11
CA LEU A 110 3.96 8.70 -19.42
C LEU A 110 3.56 8.53 -20.90
N LYS A 111 2.32 8.86 -21.25
CA LYS A 111 1.79 8.75 -22.62
C LYS A 111 2.62 9.53 -23.64
N ASN A 112 3.16 10.68 -23.24
CA ASN A 112 4.05 11.52 -24.08
C ASN A 112 5.50 11.01 -24.17
N LYS A 113 5.79 9.83 -23.58
CA LYS A 113 7.10 9.19 -23.47
C LYS A 113 8.06 9.85 -22.47
N ASP A 114 7.61 10.81 -21.71
CA ASP A 114 8.41 11.35 -20.60
C ASP A 114 8.58 10.28 -19.52
N LYS A 115 9.73 10.33 -18.86
CA LYS A 115 10.00 9.46 -17.72
C LYS A 115 9.15 9.85 -16.52
N PHE A 116 8.65 8.85 -15.85
CA PHE A 116 8.02 8.95 -14.55
C PHE A 116 8.94 8.28 -13.52
N ASP A 117 9.62 9.08 -12.73
CA ASP A 117 10.55 8.59 -11.69
C ASP A 117 10.12 9.20 -10.34
N LEU A 118 9.36 8.44 -9.57
CA LEU A 118 8.83 8.81 -8.27
C LEU A 118 9.70 8.22 -7.17
N GLU A 119 10.21 9.06 -6.30
CA GLU A 119 10.94 8.67 -5.09
C GLU A 119 10.11 8.96 -3.85
N LEU A 120 10.01 7.99 -2.95
CA LEU A 120 9.27 8.07 -1.70
C LEU A 120 10.21 7.88 -0.51
N GLU A 121 10.09 8.75 0.48
CA GLU A 121 10.80 8.68 1.76
C GLU A 121 9.79 8.72 2.90
N THR A 122 9.87 7.80 3.85
CA THR A 122 8.99 7.79 5.03
C THR A 122 9.40 8.90 6.00
N ILE A 123 8.43 9.71 6.44
CA ILE A 123 8.66 10.90 7.27
C ILE A 123 7.82 10.95 8.54
N GLY A 124 6.94 9.99 8.73
CA GLY A 124 5.99 9.97 9.83
C GLY A 124 6.04 8.69 10.64
N PRO A 125 5.15 8.57 11.62
CA PRO A 125 4.99 7.33 12.34
C PRO A 125 4.50 6.23 11.41
N ILE A 126 4.82 4.99 11.77
CA ILE A 126 4.26 3.81 11.14
C ILE A 126 2.87 3.53 11.73
N PHE A 127 1.93 3.17 10.88
CA PHE A 127 0.61 2.70 11.26
C PHE A 127 0.48 1.24 10.85
N PHE A 128 -0.12 0.43 11.70
CA PHE A 128 -0.36 -0.98 11.43
C PHE A 128 -1.83 -1.24 11.20
N CYS A 129 -2.14 -2.00 10.16
CA CYS A 129 -3.42 -2.65 10.01
C CYS A 129 -3.36 -4.01 10.71
N LYS A 130 -3.49 -4.01 12.04
CA LYS A 130 -3.30 -5.17 12.90
C LYS A 130 -4.12 -6.37 12.41
N GLY A 131 -3.50 -7.56 12.44
CA GLY A 131 -4.11 -8.77 11.91
C GLY A 131 -4.28 -8.72 10.39
N ILE A 132 -3.42 -7.95 9.72
CA ILE A 132 -3.46 -7.69 8.26
C ILE A 132 -4.84 -7.24 7.72
N GLY A 133 -5.70 -6.70 8.61
CA GLY A 133 -7.06 -6.27 8.28
C GLY A 133 -8.11 -7.38 8.24
N TYR A 134 -7.74 -8.64 8.43
CA TYR A 134 -8.65 -9.79 8.32
C TYR A 134 -8.68 -10.67 9.56
N GLN A 135 -7.67 -10.61 10.41
CA GLN A 135 -7.50 -11.50 11.57
C GLN A 135 -7.49 -10.77 12.91
N HIS A 136 -7.85 -9.49 12.92
CA HIS A 136 -8.07 -8.78 14.17
C HIS A 136 -9.33 -9.31 14.87
N ASP A 137 -9.30 -9.47 16.18
CA ASP A 137 -10.42 -10.06 16.93
C ASP A 137 -11.70 -9.23 16.78
N GLU A 138 -11.59 -7.92 16.78
CA GLU A 138 -12.75 -7.01 16.74
C GLU A 138 -12.90 -6.25 15.43
N TRP A 139 -11.81 -5.88 14.75
CA TRP A 139 -11.79 -4.96 13.62
C TRP A 139 -11.30 -5.65 12.35
N LYS A 140 -12.06 -6.59 11.84
CA LYS A 140 -11.75 -7.24 10.56
C LYS A 140 -12.73 -6.81 9.46
N HIS A 141 -12.25 -6.85 8.23
CA HIS A 141 -13.08 -6.55 7.07
C HIS A 141 -14.35 -7.41 7.05
N GLY A 142 -15.49 -6.77 6.72
CA GLY A 142 -16.79 -7.43 6.60
C GLY A 142 -17.60 -7.51 7.90
N ILE A 143 -17.04 -7.17 9.05
CA ILE A 143 -17.80 -7.15 10.30
C ILE A 143 -18.52 -5.81 10.47
N TRP A 144 -19.82 -5.87 10.62
CA TRP A 144 -20.64 -4.71 10.94
C TRP A 144 -20.44 -4.25 12.38
N LYS A 145 -19.98 -3.04 12.57
CA LYS A 145 -19.73 -2.40 13.90
C LYS A 145 -20.70 -1.25 14.19
N GLY A 146 -21.73 -1.07 13.38
CA GLY A 146 -22.65 0.06 13.47
C GLY A 146 -22.49 1.03 12.30
N GLU A 147 -23.32 2.04 12.27
CA GLU A 147 -23.33 3.04 11.20
C GLU A 147 -22.03 3.86 11.17
N ILE A 148 -21.49 4.19 12.35
CA ILE A 148 -20.20 4.84 12.55
C ILE A 148 -19.51 4.16 13.72
N ALA A 149 -18.30 3.66 13.50
CA ALA A 149 -17.46 3.09 14.55
C ALA A 149 -16.00 3.46 14.29
N THR A 150 -15.28 3.81 15.34
CA THR A 150 -13.84 4.11 15.29
C THR A 150 -13.13 3.44 16.46
N GLY A 151 -11.90 3.01 16.24
CA GLY A 151 -11.06 2.43 17.25
C GLY A 151 -9.59 2.64 16.90
N TYR A 152 -8.73 2.61 17.91
CA TYR A 152 -7.28 2.65 17.71
C TYR A 152 -6.58 1.94 18.87
N GLU A 153 -5.37 1.48 18.59
CA GLU A 153 -4.41 1.01 19.58
C GLU A 153 -3.10 1.77 19.39
N VAL A 154 -2.31 1.87 20.45
CA VAL A 154 -0.99 2.51 20.43
C VAL A 154 0.03 1.51 20.95
N TRP A 155 1.10 1.32 20.20
CA TRP A 155 2.20 0.42 20.55
C TRP A 155 3.51 1.21 20.73
N ASP A 156 4.29 0.82 21.72
CA ASP A 156 5.70 1.18 21.73
C ASP A 156 6.44 0.26 20.73
N LEU A 157 7.05 0.88 19.71
CA LEU A 157 7.77 0.13 18.67
C LEU A 157 8.98 -0.66 19.21
N ALA A 158 9.47 -0.31 20.41
CA ALA A 158 10.52 -1.08 21.06
C ALA A 158 10.01 -2.43 21.64
N GLU A 159 8.71 -2.54 21.87
CA GLU A 159 8.05 -3.73 22.42
C GLU A 159 7.34 -4.57 21.35
N VAL A 160 7.21 -4.05 20.12
CA VAL A 160 6.61 -4.77 18.99
C VAL A 160 7.59 -5.78 18.43
N ASP A 161 7.17 -7.05 18.34
CA ASP A 161 7.92 -8.05 17.59
C ASP A 161 7.72 -7.84 16.09
N PRO A 162 8.74 -7.42 15.33
CA PRO A 162 8.62 -7.20 13.90
C PRO A 162 8.46 -8.49 13.08
N GLY A 163 8.69 -9.65 13.69
CA GLY A 163 8.46 -10.97 13.10
C GLY A 163 7.02 -11.47 13.28
N ASP A 164 6.21 -10.80 14.10
CA ASP A 164 4.79 -11.11 14.22
C ASP A 164 4.03 -10.59 13.00
N TYR A 165 3.41 -11.51 12.23
CA TYR A 165 2.65 -11.18 11.01
C TYR A 165 1.51 -10.18 11.26
N THR A 166 1.07 -10.02 12.49
CA THR A 166 0.07 -9.03 12.90
C THR A 166 0.51 -7.60 12.54
N PHE A 167 1.82 -7.36 12.43
CA PHE A 167 2.42 -6.08 12.12
C PHE A 167 3.03 -5.98 10.71
N PHE A 168 2.72 -6.92 9.82
CA PHE A 168 3.25 -6.91 8.45
C PHE A 168 2.52 -5.94 7.51
N HIS A 169 1.28 -5.60 7.82
CA HIS A 169 0.51 -4.64 7.03
C HIS A 169 0.73 -3.23 7.57
N THR A 170 1.51 -2.46 6.84
CA THR A 170 1.98 -1.15 7.30
C THR A 170 1.50 -0.04 6.39
N HIS A 171 1.20 1.11 7.00
CA HIS A 171 0.95 2.37 6.32
C HIS A 171 1.90 3.42 6.87
N GLN A 172 2.58 4.15 6.01
CA GLN A 172 3.52 5.18 6.43
C GLN A 172 3.31 6.46 5.63
N ILE A 173 3.36 7.60 6.32
CA ILE A 173 3.35 8.89 5.65
C ILE A 173 4.69 9.07 4.94
N VAL A 174 4.63 9.48 3.68
CA VAL A 174 5.80 9.70 2.85
C VAL A 174 5.86 11.12 2.30
N LYS A 175 7.08 11.62 2.18
CA LYS A 175 7.44 12.70 1.28
C LYS A 175 7.80 12.08 -0.07
N ALA A 176 7.32 12.69 -1.15
CA ALA A 176 7.52 12.23 -2.50
C ALA A 176 8.23 13.28 -3.34
N LYS A 177 9.06 12.81 -4.27
CA LYS A 177 9.67 13.63 -5.32
C LYS A 177 9.40 13.03 -6.68
N LEU A 178 8.95 13.88 -7.61
CA LEU A 178 8.78 13.58 -9.03
C LEU A 178 9.42 14.69 -9.85
N GLY A 179 10.65 14.49 -10.30
CA GLY A 179 11.47 15.56 -10.88
C GLY A 179 11.70 16.70 -9.88
N SER A 180 11.23 17.90 -10.18
CA SER A 180 11.28 19.07 -9.29
C SER A 180 10.09 19.19 -8.35
N GLU A 181 9.04 18.41 -8.56
CA GLU A 181 7.82 18.47 -7.78
C GLU A 181 7.97 17.70 -6.47
N GLU A 182 7.49 18.31 -5.38
CA GLU A 182 7.38 17.65 -4.07
C GLU A 182 5.92 17.38 -3.74
N GLY A 183 5.66 16.21 -3.18
CA GLY A 183 4.34 15.76 -2.78
C GLY A 183 4.36 15.02 -1.44
N PHE A 184 3.18 14.68 -0.96
CA PHE A 184 2.98 13.91 0.26
C PHE A 184 1.89 12.88 0.04
N GLY A 185 2.00 11.78 0.73
CA GLY A 185 1.00 10.72 0.65
C GLY A 185 1.28 9.59 1.62
N MET A 186 0.91 8.41 1.20
CA MET A 186 1.07 7.20 1.99
C MET A 186 1.79 6.14 1.16
N LEU A 187 2.60 5.35 1.84
CA LEU A 187 3.14 4.10 1.33
C LEU A 187 2.56 2.97 2.18
N GLU A 188 1.74 2.16 1.57
CA GLU A 188 1.17 0.96 2.16
C GLU A 188 1.91 -0.26 1.64
N ASN A 189 2.29 -1.16 2.55
CA ASN A 189 2.89 -2.43 2.21
C ASN A 189 2.29 -3.56 3.04
N LEU A 190 2.05 -4.68 2.37
CA LEU A 190 1.76 -5.96 2.99
C LEU A 190 2.58 -7.03 2.28
N VAL A 191 3.48 -7.67 3.00
CA VAL A 191 4.22 -8.82 2.50
C VAL A 191 4.04 -9.98 3.46
N VAL A 192 3.45 -11.07 2.98
CA VAL A 192 3.20 -12.28 3.76
C VAL A 192 3.85 -13.46 3.05
N GLY A 193 4.73 -14.16 3.76
CA GLY A 193 5.51 -15.25 3.18
C GLY A 193 6.75 -14.79 2.40
N ARG A 194 7.29 -15.71 1.62
CA ARG A 194 8.45 -15.47 0.75
C ARG A 194 8.12 -14.44 -0.34
N HIS A 195 9.08 -13.55 -0.60
CA HIS A 195 9.03 -12.63 -1.73
C HIS A 195 10.46 -12.34 -2.22
N ASP A 196 10.85 -12.96 -3.32
CA ASP A 196 12.22 -12.92 -3.83
C ASP A 196 12.74 -11.52 -4.14
N PRO A 197 11.96 -10.61 -4.78
CA PRO A 197 12.44 -9.26 -5.05
C PRO A 197 12.73 -8.43 -3.78
N SER A 198 12.05 -8.73 -2.67
CA SER A 198 12.30 -8.10 -1.37
C SER A 198 13.37 -8.80 -0.55
N GLY A 199 13.84 -9.99 -0.98
CA GLY A 199 14.82 -10.80 -0.26
C GLY A 199 14.26 -11.52 0.97
N PHE A 200 12.94 -11.66 1.06
CA PHE A 200 12.28 -12.45 2.12
C PHE A 200 12.22 -13.91 1.69
N GLU A 201 12.73 -14.81 2.54
CA GLU A 201 12.93 -16.22 2.23
C GLU A 201 11.86 -17.12 2.85
N ASP A 202 11.26 -16.69 3.97
CA ASP A 202 10.24 -17.46 4.66
C ASP A 202 9.05 -16.60 5.11
N PHE A 203 8.28 -17.08 6.10
CA PHE A 203 7.08 -16.39 6.57
C PHE A 203 7.35 -15.28 7.57
N PHE A 204 8.42 -15.39 8.37
CA PHE A 204 8.66 -14.54 9.54
C PHE A 204 9.96 -13.73 9.47
N ASP A 205 10.79 -13.96 8.48
CA ASP A 205 12.03 -13.22 8.32
C ASP A 205 11.78 -11.74 7.98
N GLY A 206 12.76 -10.92 8.27
CA GLY A 206 12.82 -9.50 7.91
C GLY A 206 13.96 -9.20 6.96
N ALA A 207 14.03 -7.98 6.48
CA ALA A 207 15.09 -7.51 5.59
C ALA A 207 16.49 -7.70 6.21
N LYS A 208 17.43 -8.16 5.38
CA LYS A 208 18.82 -8.41 5.73
C LYS A 208 19.68 -7.16 5.82
#